data_182b1ff3b9b34ec949ea9237997dc984
#
_entry.id   182b1ff3b9b34ec949ea9237997dc984
#
_cell.length_a   1.000
_cell.length_b   1.000
_cell.length_c   1.000
_cell.angle_alpha   90.00
_cell.angle_beta   90.00
_cell.angle_gamma   90.00
#
_symmetry.space_group_name_H-M   'P 1'
#
loop_
_entity.id
_entity.type
_entity.pdbx_description
1 polymer ?
#
loop_
_entity_poly.entity_id
_entity_poly.type
_entity_poly.pdbx_seq_one_letter_code
_entity_poly.pdbx_strand_id
1 'polypeptide(L)'
;GMVTDRDVVLRCVAAGKDAEAVPVREIMSTGVLAVEASDDTARAARLMSRAQLRRLPVTQNGHLTGMLSLADLARRGNFSMETAQCMESICSPVVHLD
;
A
#
# COMPACT_ATOMS: atom_id res chain seq x y z
N GLY A 1 -10.06 -6.35 3.59
CA GLY A 1 -9.50 -5.96 2.29
C GLY A 1 -9.00 -4.53 2.25
N MET A 2 -8.43 -4.19 1.14
CA MET A 2 -7.96 -2.82 0.86
C MET A 2 -8.64 -2.29 -0.39
N VAL A 3 -9.06 -1.03 -0.34
CA VAL A 3 -9.63 -0.37 -1.50
C VAL A 3 -8.93 0.98 -1.68
N THR A 4 -8.61 1.31 -2.91
CA THR A 4 -7.97 2.58 -3.26
C THR A 4 -8.82 3.30 -4.30
N ASP A 5 -8.51 4.55 -4.57
CA ASP A 5 -9.13 5.31 -5.64
C ASP A 5 -8.93 4.62 -7.00
N ARG A 6 -7.75 4.01 -7.20
CA ARG A 6 -7.50 3.24 -8.41
C ARG A 6 -8.48 2.07 -8.55
N ASP A 7 -8.76 1.35 -7.46
CA ASP A 7 -9.75 0.27 -7.48
C ASP A 7 -11.13 0.80 -7.85
N VAL A 8 -11.50 1.95 -7.32
CA VAL A 8 -12.80 2.57 -7.64
C VAL A 8 -12.86 2.90 -9.13
N VAL A 9 -11.83 3.49 -9.68
CA VAL A 9 -11.80 3.86 -11.10
C VAL A 9 -11.84 2.62 -11.99
N LEU A 10 -10.98 1.64 -11.72
CA LEU A 10 -10.82 0.49 -12.61
C LEU A 10 -11.90 -0.55 -12.45
N ARG A 11 -12.34 -0.80 -11.24
CA ARG A 11 -13.24 -1.92 -10.93
C ARG A 11 -14.69 -1.51 -10.75
N CYS A 12 -14.95 -0.21 -10.62
CA CYS A 12 -16.30 0.31 -10.52
C CYS A 12 -16.63 1.16 -11.74
N VAL A 13 -15.97 2.28 -11.92
CA VAL A 13 -16.30 3.23 -12.98
C VAL A 13 -16.03 2.66 -14.37
N ALA A 14 -14.82 2.20 -14.61
CA ALA A 14 -14.46 1.64 -15.92
C ALA A 14 -15.18 0.32 -16.21
N ALA A 15 -15.58 -0.41 -15.18
CA ALA A 15 -16.34 -1.64 -15.34
C ALA A 15 -17.85 -1.40 -15.55
N GLY A 16 -18.28 -0.15 -15.55
CA GLY A 16 -19.69 0.20 -15.77
C GLY A 16 -20.60 -0.11 -14.60
N LYS A 17 -20.05 -0.24 -13.40
CA LYS A 17 -20.87 -0.51 -12.21
C LYS A 17 -21.37 0.79 -11.61
N ASP A 18 -22.54 0.71 -10.98
CA ASP A 18 -23.13 1.84 -10.28
C ASP A 18 -22.45 2.00 -8.91
N ALA A 19 -21.74 3.12 -8.76
CA ALA A 19 -20.99 3.39 -7.53
C ALA A 19 -21.88 3.50 -6.29
N GLU A 20 -23.17 3.84 -6.47
CA GLU A 20 -24.10 3.93 -5.34
C GLU A 20 -24.60 2.55 -4.90
N ALA A 21 -24.50 1.56 -5.76
CA ALA A 21 -25.06 0.23 -5.51
C ALA A 21 -23.98 -0.84 -5.26
N VAL A 22 -22.78 -0.67 -5.81
CA VAL A 22 -21.76 -1.71 -5.70
C VAL A 22 -21.12 -1.68 -4.31
N PRO A 23 -21.10 -2.80 -3.60
CA PRO A 23 -20.43 -2.84 -2.30
C PRO A 23 -18.92 -2.88 -2.47
N VAL A 24 -18.21 -2.33 -1.48
CA VAL A 24 -16.75 -2.26 -1.49
C VAL A 24 -16.10 -3.64 -1.64
N ARG A 25 -16.71 -4.67 -1.06
CA ARG A 25 -16.17 -6.03 -1.15
C ARG A 25 -16.03 -6.56 -2.57
N GLU A 26 -16.78 -6.01 -3.51
CA GLU A 26 -16.69 -6.42 -4.91
C GLU A 26 -15.52 -5.78 -5.66
N ILE A 27 -15.01 -4.67 -5.15
CA ILE A 27 -13.94 -3.93 -5.84
C ILE A 27 -12.64 -3.88 -5.06
N MET A 28 -12.64 -4.27 -3.80
CA MET A 28 -11.43 -4.26 -2.96
C MET A 28 -10.48 -5.39 -3.33
N SER A 29 -9.23 -5.23 -2.94
CA SER A 29 -8.23 -6.30 -3.00
C SER A 29 -8.28 -7.10 -1.71
N THR A 30 -8.17 -8.42 -1.83
CA THR A 30 -8.04 -9.34 -0.70
C THR A 30 -6.60 -9.82 -0.60
N GLY A 31 -6.29 -10.62 0.43
CA GLY A 31 -4.91 -11.06 0.63
C GLY A 31 -3.99 -9.91 1.01
N VAL A 32 -4.48 -9.02 1.84
CA VAL A 32 -3.78 -7.80 2.21
C VAL A 32 -2.53 -8.10 3.01
N LEU A 33 -1.41 -7.52 2.60
CA LEU A 33 -0.18 -7.54 3.37
C LEU A 33 -0.26 -6.47 4.45
N ALA A 34 0.15 -6.84 5.66
CA ALA A 34 0.14 -5.93 6.80
C ALA A 34 1.42 -6.14 7.61
N VAL A 35 1.76 -5.16 8.43
CA VAL A 35 2.84 -5.28 9.40
C VAL A 35 2.26 -5.17 10.80
N GLU A 36 2.93 -5.82 11.75
CA GLU A 36 2.58 -5.69 13.15
C GLU A 36 3.16 -4.40 13.71
N ALA A 37 2.45 -3.82 14.67
CA ALA A 37 2.91 -2.58 15.33
C ALA A 37 4.29 -2.74 15.96
N SER A 38 4.66 -3.96 16.36
CA SER A 38 5.97 -4.28 16.95
C SER A 38 7.07 -4.53 15.92
N ASP A 39 6.73 -4.63 14.64
CA ASP A 39 7.74 -4.84 13.60
C ASP A 39 8.58 -3.57 13.42
N ASP A 40 9.83 -3.74 13.02
CA ASP A 40 10.67 -2.59 12.76
C ASP A 40 10.39 -1.98 11.38
N THR A 41 10.81 -0.75 11.19
CA THR A 41 10.57 -0.01 9.95
C THR A 41 11.30 -0.60 8.75
N ALA A 42 12.43 -1.27 8.97
CA ALA A 42 13.16 -1.93 7.89
C ALA A 42 12.35 -3.07 7.28
N ARG A 43 11.62 -3.83 8.13
CA ARG A 43 10.74 -4.88 7.64
C ARG A 43 9.61 -4.29 6.78
N ALA A 44 9.01 -3.19 7.25
CA ALA A 44 7.96 -2.53 6.50
C ALA A 44 8.48 -2.01 5.15
N ALA A 45 9.66 -1.41 5.13
CA ALA A 45 10.29 -0.93 3.91
C ALA A 45 10.54 -2.05 2.91
N ARG A 46 11.05 -3.19 3.39
CA ARG A 46 11.29 -4.35 2.53
C ARG A 46 9.99 -4.89 1.95
N LEU A 47 8.95 -4.95 2.75
CA LEU A 47 7.65 -5.45 2.30
C LEU A 47 7.03 -4.52 1.26
N MET A 48 7.10 -3.22 1.47
CA MET A 48 6.64 -2.24 0.50
C MET A 48 7.40 -2.36 -0.82
N SER A 49 8.71 -2.53 -0.73
CA SER A 49 9.56 -2.68 -1.92
C SER A 49 9.19 -3.92 -2.72
N ARG A 50 9.07 -5.06 -2.06
CA ARG A 50 8.76 -6.32 -2.72
C ARG A 50 7.38 -6.32 -3.37
N ALA A 51 6.41 -5.76 -2.67
CA ALA A 51 5.03 -5.74 -3.13
C ALA A 51 4.67 -4.52 -3.96
N GLN A 52 5.61 -3.58 -4.12
CA GLN A 52 5.39 -2.32 -4.85
C GLN A 52 4.22 -1.53 -4.27
N LEU A 53 4.18 -1.46 -2.94
CA LEU A 53 3.12 -0.77 -2.22
C LEU A 53 3.67 0.48 -1.55
N ARG A 54 2.87 1.53 -1.54
CA ARG A 54 3.20 2.79 -0.87
C ARG A 54 2.58 2.91 0.51
N ARG A 55 1.68 2.01 0.85
CA ARG A 55 0.99 2.00 2.14
C ARG A 55 0.80 0.58 2.61
N LEU A 56 0.90 0.41 3.92
CA LEU A 56 0.65 -0.87 4.57
C LEU A 56 -0.25 -0.66 5.78
N PRO A 57 -1.26 -1.50 5.97
CA PRO A 57 -1.97 -1.53 7.24
C PRO A 57 -1.04 -1.98 8.36
N VAL A 58 -1.22 -1.37 9.51
CA VAL A 58 -0.53 -1.77 10.74
C VAL A 58 -1.54 -2.44 11.65
N THR A 59 -1.25 -3.64 12.10
CA THR A 59 -2.12 -4.39 12.98
C THR A 59 -1.47 -4.65 14.32
N GLN A 60 -2.30 -4.92 15.32
CA GLN A 60 -1.87 -5.35 16.63
C GLN A 60 -2.89 -6.37 17.12
N ASN A 61 -2.42 -7.58 17.41
CA ASN A 61 -3.29 -8.69 17.82
C ASN A 61 -4.44 -8.93 16.84
N GLY A 62 -4.17 -8.81 15.55
CA GLY A 62 -5.17 -9.03 14.50
C GLY A 62 -6.11 -7.86 14.25
N HIS A 63 -5.94 -6.74 14.95
CA HIS A 63 -6.78 -5.57 14.79
C HIS A 63 -6.03 -4.46 14.09
N LEU A 64 -6.70 -3.78 13.17
CA LEU A 64 -6.12 -2.61 12.49
C LEU A 64 -5.93 -1.47 13.49
N THR A 65 -4.68 -0.99 13.61
CA THR A 65 -4.34 0.11 14.50
C THR A 65 -3.84 1.35 13.76
N GLY A 66 -3.50 1.22 12.50
CA GLY A 66 -3.05 2.38 11.73
C GLY A 66 -2.67 2.02 10.30
N MET A 67 -2.19 3.02 9.60
CA MET A 67 -1.68 2.88 8.25
C MET A 67 -0.28 3.50 8.20
N LEU A 68 0.64 2.80 7.59
CA LEU A 68 2.00 3.29 7.38
C LEU A 68 2.19 3.59 5.91
N SER A 69 2.68 4.78 5.59
CA SER A 69 2.97 5.15 4.21
C SER A 69 4.48 5.23 3.98
N LEU A 70 4.87 5.13 2.71
CA LEU A 70 6.26 5.34 2.32
C LEU A 70 6.73 6.75 2.71
N ALA A 71 5.85 7.73 2.58
CA ALA A 71 6.15 9.09 3.00
C ALA A 71 6.41 9.20 4.50
N ASP A 72 5.69 8.43 5.32
CA ASP A 72 5.93 8.39 6.76
C ASP A 72 7.33 7.87 7.07
N LEU A 73 7.77 6.82 6.39
CA LEU A 73 9.11 6.29 6.55
C LEU A 73 10.18 7.33 6.20
N ALA A 74 9.96 8.07 5.12
CA ALA A 74 10.89 9.07 4.66
C ALA A 74 10.96 10.29 5.61
N ARG A 75 9.82 10.68 6.18
CA ARG A 75 9.75 11.89 7.02
C ARG A 75 10.22 11.70 8.44
N ARG A 76 10.14 10.48 8.97
CA ARG A 76 10.33 10.24 10.40
C ARG A 76 11.78 10.03 10.81
N GLY A 77 12.71 10.49 10.01
CA GLY A 77 14.07 10.68 10.48
C GLY A 77 14.99 9.47 10.44
N ASN A 78 14.47 8.29 10.25
CA ASN A 78 15.28 7.11 10.06
C ASN A 78 15.30 6.76 8.59
N PHE A 79 15.91 7.66 7.81
CA PHE A 79 16.09 7.42 6.38
C PHE A 79 17.18 6.38 6.23
N SER A 80 16.79 5.14 6.36
CA SER A 80 17.70 4.01 6.27
C SER A 80 17.99 3.64 4.83
N MET A 81 18.99 2.80 4.64
CA MET A 81 19.30 2.25 3.33
C MET A 81 18.09 1.50 2.77
N GLU A 82 17.38 0.76 3.61
CA GLU A 82 16.19 0.02 3.20
C GLU A 82 15.08 0.96 2.73
N THR A 83 14.89 2.08 3.41
CA THR A 83 13.90 3.08 3.00
C THR A 83 14.28 3.71 1.66
N ALA A 84 15.55 4.05 1.48
CA ALA A 84 16.05 4.59 0.22
C ALA A 84 15.85 3.60 -0.93
N GLN A 85 16.17 2.34 -0.71
CA GLN A 85 15.97 1.30 -1.72
C GLN A 85 14.49 1.09 -2.03
N CYS A 86 13.65 1.16 -1.02
CA CYS A 86 12.21 1.07 -1.19
C CYS A 86 11.69 2.21 -2.06
N MET A 87 12.11 3.44 -1.78
CA MET A 87 11.72 4.59 -2.58
C MET A 87 12.20 4.48 -4.02
N GLU A 88 13.44 4.03 -4.22
CA GLU A 88 13.96 3.81 -5.55
C GLU A 88 13.15 2.75 -6.30
N SER A 89 12.84 1.63 -5.66
CA SER A 89 12.09 0.55 -6.27
C SER A 89 10.67 0.95 -6.63
N ILE A 90 9.96 1.63 -5.74
CA ILE A 90 8.54 1.98 -5.93
C ILE A 90 8.39 3.20 -6.83
N CYS A 91 9.29 4.18 -6.69
CA CYS A 91 9.20 5.45 -7.38
C CYS A 91 10.02 5.49 -8.66
N SER A 92 10.78 4.45 -8.94
CA SER A 92 11.48 4.35 -10.22
C SER A 92 10.47 4.44 -11.35
N PRO A 93 10.75 5.28 -12.33
CA PRO A 93 9.87 5.34 -13.48
C PRO A 93 9.89 3.98 -14.12
N VAL A 94 8.73 3.40 -14.19
CA VAL A 94 8.55 2.31 -15.08
C VAL A 94 8.70 2.92 -16.43
N VAL A 95 9.80 2.66 -17.04
CA VAL A 95 10.05 3.21 -18.33
C VAL A 95 9.20 2.48 -19.28
N HIS A 96 8.15 3.10 -19.61
CA HIS A 96 7.39 2.65 -20.69
C HIS A 96 7.92 3.27 -21.89
N LEU A 97 8.73 2.53 -22.47
CA LEU A 97 9.07 2.93 -23.75
C LEU A 97 8.06 2.52 -24.67
N ASP A 98 7.40 3.40 -25.11
CA ASP A 98 6.65 3.13 -26.26
C ASP A 98 7.42 2.86 -27.45
#